data_91847a626b866aa3dc1a3af530433198
#
_entry.id   91847a626b866aa3dc1a3af530433198
#
_cell.length_a   1.000
_cell.length_b   1.000
_cell.length_c   1.000
_cell.angle_alpha   90.00
_cell.angle_beta   90.00
_cell.angle_gamma   90.00
#
_symmetry.space_group_name_H-M   'P 1'
#
loop_
_entity.id
_entity.type
_entity.pdbx_description
1 polymer ?
#
loop_
_entity_poly.entity_id
_entity_poly.type
_entity_poly.pdbx_seq_one_letter_code
_entity_poly.pdbx_strand_id
1 'polypeptide(L)'
;MKNRVSRFLVTLATISLFTPSISFSQPESLGIFERQNDIGNVNKPGSAAYDAEKQEYTIKGSGANMWVDHDEFHFVWKRMKGDFILTTRAQFIGEGVEQHRKIGWMVRSSLESDSTHVNAAVHGDGLTSLQFRRGKGAVTEEVRSSLKGADVIQLARKGDTYTMSVAHFGGAFVTQQISDLALGSEVYAGLYVCSHNNDVIEKAVFRDVRITIPARHDFVPYKDYIGSNLEILDVESGNRKIIYRAPDSIQAPNWTPDGKALIYNSGGRLYRFDLAKKTPVVIDTGFATSNNNDHVLSFSGGMIGISHHSKEDQNKSIIYTLPVQGGAPKRATSKGPSYLHGWSPDGKFLLYTGERNGDFDIYQIPAEGGEEIRLTNAKGLDDGPEYSPDGKYIYFNSTRGGTMQIWRMKPDGSGQEQITNDEFNNWFPHISPDGKWIVFLSFSKDVDPGDHPFYKHVYLRLMPAAGGSSRVIAYVYGGQGTINVPSWSPDSRKVAFVSNTDIR
;
A
#
# COMPACT_ATOMS: atom_id res chain seq x y z
N MET A 1 84.78 -53.88 -9.22
CA MET A 1 83.42 -54.26 -9.66
C MET A 1 82.44 -53.21 -9.19
N LYS A 2 81.99 -52.31 -10.06
CA LYS A 2 81.10 -51.20 -9.74
C LYS A 2 79.80 -51.39 -10.56
N ASN A 3 78.69 -51.67 -9.89
CA ASN A 3 77.34 -51.77 -10.48
C ASN A 3 76.82 -50.33 -10.68
N ARG A 4 76.48 -49.98 -11.89
CA ARG A 4 75.68 -48.82 -12.26
C ARG A 4 74.18 -49.21 -12.30
N VAL A 5 73.38 -48.58 -11.48
CA VAL A 5 71.89 -48.66 -11.55
C VAL A 5 71.46 -47.48 -12.37
N SER A 6 70.79 -47.77 -13.48
CA SER A 6 70.15 -46.74 -14.35
C SER A 6 68.76 -46.42 -13.82
N ARG A 7 68.47 -45.15 -13.49
CA ARG A 7 67.10 -44.71 -13.11
C ARG A 7 66.35 -44.24 -14.37
N PHE A 8 65.27 -44.88 -14.70
CA PHE A 8 64.29 -44.39 -15.67
C PHE A 8 63.38 -43.37 -15.01
N LEU A 9 63.32 -42.12 -15.52
CA LEU A 9 62.30 -41.13 -15.19
C LEU A 9 61.11 -41.36 -16.10
N VAL A 10 59.98 -41.71 -15.50
CA VAL A 10 58.68 -41.74 -16.17
C VAL A 10 58.00 -40.36 -15.94
N THR A 11 57.86 -39.58 -17.01
CA THR A 11 57.14 -38.29 -16.98
C THR A 11 55.68 -38.59 -17.22
N LEU A 12 54.82 -38.42 -16.20
CA LEU A 12 53.35 -38.44 -16.33
C LEU A 12 52.89 -37.11 -16.89
N ALA A 13 52.37 -37.09 -18.09
CA ALA A 13 51.67 -35.95 -18.65
C ALA A 13 50.20 -35.97 -18.16
N THR A 14 49.83 -35.04 -17.31
CA THR A 14 48.46 -34.81 -16.91
C THR A 14 47.68 -34.02 -17.99
N ILE A 15 46.80 -34.70 -18.70
CA ILE A 15 45.88 -34.07 -19.64
C ILE A 15 44.71 -33.48 -18.80
N SER A 16 44.66 -32.15 -18.64
CA SER A 16 43.54 -31.43 -18.07
C SER A 16 42.41 -31.37 -19.11
N LEU A 17 41.38 -32.18 -18.90
CA LEU A 17 40.10 -32.07 -19.63
C LEU A 17 39.37 -30.79 -19.19
N PHE A 18 39.40 -29.75 -20.00
CA PHE A 18 38.51 -28.61 -19.86
C PHE A 18 37.09 -29.04 -20.25
N THR A 19 36.22 -29.31 -19.28
CA THR A 19 34.78 -29.38 -19.51
C THR A 19 34.25 -27.94 -19.55
N PRO A 20 33.58 -27.51 -20.64
CA PRO A 20 32.89 -26.23 -20.63
C PRO A 20 31.74 -26.29 -19.63
N SER A 21 31.79 -25.47 -18.57
CA SER A 21 30.69 -25.26 -17.68
C SER A 21 29.59 -24.55 -18.47
N ILE A 22 28.55 -25.29 -18.87
CA ILE A 22 27.34 -24.69 -19.39
C ILE A 22 26.66 -24.01 -18.18
N SER A 23 26.84 -22.73 -18.07
CA SER A 23 26.10 -21.88 -17.13
C SER A 23 24.66 -21.81 -17.61
N PHE A 24 23.78 -22.61 -17.02
CA PHE A 24 22.34 -22.40 -17.12
C PHE A 24 22.05 -21.09 -16.40
N SER A 25 21.80 -20.01 -17.14
CA SER A 25 21.22 -18.81 -16.55
C SER A 25 19.90 -19.21 -15.90
N GLN A 26 19.76 -18.97 -14.60
CA GLN A 26 18.47 -19.10 -13.91
C GLN A 26 17.47 -18.23 -14.69
N PRO A 27 16.24 -18.72 -14.95
CA PRO A 27 15.25 -17.93 -15.63
C PRO A 27 15.08 -16.62 -14.85
N GLU A 28 15.16 -15.48 -15.53
CA GLU A 28 14.98 -14.16 -14.91
C GLU A 28 13.64 -14.14 -14.17
N SER A 29 13.67 -13.75 -12.90
CA SER A 29 12.47 -13.66 -12.08
C SER A 29 11.51 -12.63 -12.70
N LEU A 30 10.26 -13.02 -12.94
CA LEU A 30 9.18 -12.13 -13.36
C LEU A 30 8.41 -11.54 -12.17
N GLY A 31 9.05 -11.41 -11.01
CA GLY A 31 8.44 -10.82 -9.83
C GLY A 31 7.21 -11.58 -9.34
N ILE A 32 6.02 -10.98 -9.44
CA ILE A 32 4.76 -11.59 -9.01
C ILE A 32 4.09 -12.43 -10.11
N PHE A 33 4.59 -12.42 -11.33
CA PHE A 33 4.03 -13.15 -12.47
C PHE A 33 4.69 -14.51 -12.65
N GLU A 34 3.94 -15.45 -13.25
CA GLU A 34 4.41 -16.81 -13.49
C GLU A 34 5.14 -16.96 -14.81
N ARG A 35 4.64 -16.29 -15.86
CA ARG A 35 5.15 -16.44 -17.23
C ARG A 35 4.92 -15.18 -18.07
N GLN A 36 5.50 -15.20 -19.26
CA GLN A 36 5.25 -14.24 -20.33
C GLN A 36 5.11 -14.99 -21.66
N ASN A 37 4.26 -14.49 -22.55
CA ASN A 37 4.03 -15.03 -23.89
C ASN A 37 3.62 -13.91 -24.83
N ASP A 38 3.92 -14.09 -26.11
CA ASP A 38 3.20 -13.39 -27.15
C ASP A 38 1.86 -14.10 -27.39
N ILE A 39 0.83 -13.34 -27.58
CA ILE A 39 -0.52 -13.78 -27.94
C ILE A 39 -0.72 -13.46 -29.42
N GLY A 40 -1.29 -14.43 -30.15
CA GLY A 40 -1.49 -14.32 -31.60
C GLY A 40 -0.19 -14.39 -32.41
N ASN A 41 -0.21 -13.86 -33.63
CA ASN A 41 0.89 -13.95 -34.59
C ASN A 41 1.68 -12.63 -34.65
N VAL A 42 2.51 -12.38 -33.64
CA VAL A 42 3.36 -11.18 -33.60
C VAL A 42 4.60 -11.38 -34.49
N ASN A 43 4.95 -10.36 -35.31
CA ASN A 43 6.13 -10.41 -36.16
C ASN A 43 7.45 -10.22 -35.34
N LYS A 44 7.37 -9.50 -34.25
CA LYS A 44 8.51 -9.24 -33.35
C LYS A 44 8.21 -9.73 -31.95
N PRO A 45 8.98 -10.72 -31.44
CA PRO A 45 8.76 -11.24 -30.08
C PRO A 45 8.89 -10.15 -29.02
N GLY A 46 7.96 -10.18 -28.07
CA GLY A 46 8.00 -9.31 -26.92
C GLY A 46 8.92 -9.84 -25.81
N SER A 47 9.08 -9.07 -24.76
CA SER A 47 9.85 -9.46 -23.57
C SER A 47 9.46 -8.63 -22.35
N ALA A 48 9.68 -9.19 -21.16
CA ALA A 48 9.54 -8.48 -19.90
C ALA A 48 10.77 -8.69 -19.02
N ALA A 49 11.14 -7.65 -18.29
CA ALA A 49 12.15 -7.66 -17.26
C ALA A 49 11.59 -7.08 -15.96
N TYR A 50 11.99 -7.63 -14.82
CA TYR A 50 11.61 -7.16 -13.49
C TYR A 50 12.84 -6.68 -12.72
N ASP A 51 12.82 -5.42 -12.31
CA ASP A 51 13.80 -4.84 -11.38
C ASP A 51 13.30 -5.06 -9.94
N ALA A 52 13.88 -6.01 -9.24
CA ALA A 52 13.48 -6.37 -7.87
C ALA A 52 13.80 -5.28 -6.84
N GLU A 53 14.81 -4.44 -7.10
CA GLU A 53 15.16 -3.34 -6.20
C GLU A 53 14.14 -2.21 -6.29
N LYS A 54 13.73 -1.85 -7.51
CA LYS A 54 12.71 -0.83 -7.76
C LYS A 54 11.28 -1.34 -7.64
N GLN A 55 11.08 -2.68 -7.73
CA GLN A 55 9.79 -3.34 -7.90
C GLN A 55 9.03 -2.84 -9.15
N GLU A 56 9.76 -2.74 -10.26
CA GLU A 56 9.32 -2.17 -11.52
C GLU A 56 9.45 -3.18 -12.66
N TYR A 57 8.46 -3.20 -13.56
CA TYR A 57 8.49 -3.99 -14.77
C TYR A 57 8.77 -3.11 -15.98
N THR A 58 9.64 -3.59 -16.87
CA THR A 58 9.80 -3.06 -18.22
C THR A 58 9.31 -4.12 -19.19
N ILE A 59 8.26 -3.79 -19.97
CA ILE A 59 7.65 -4.70 -20.92
C ILE A 59 7.80 -4.13 -22.32
N LYS A 60 8.16 -4.99 -23.28
CA LYS A 60 8.24 -4.69 -24.72
C LYS A 60 7.28 -5.61 -25.45
N GLY A 61 6.53 -5.08 -26.41
CA GLY A 61 5.60 -5.86 -27.22
C GLY A 61 5.37 -5.27 -28.60
N SER A 62 5.13 -6.14 -29.56
CA SER A 62 4.54 -5.80 -30.85
C SER A 62 3.07 -6.25 -30.89
N GLY A 63 2.49 -6.38 -32.06
CA GLY A 63 1.15 -6.87 -32.29
C GLY A 63 0.28 -5.87 -33.01
N ALA A 64 -0.55 -6.35 -33.96
CA ALA A 64 -1.35 -5.51 -34.83
C ALA A 64 -2.52 -4.86 -34.07
N ASN A 65 -3.20 -5.60 -33.19
CA ASN A 65 -4.33 -5.06 -32.44
C ASN A 65 -4.85 -6.04 -31.35
N MET A 66 -5.79 -5.55 -30.54
CA MET A 66 -6.58 -6.29 -29.55
C MET A 66 -8.05 -5.83 -29.67
N TRP A 67 -8.56 -5.87 -30.90
CA TRP A 67 -9.89 -5.36 -31.26
C TRP A 67 -10.69 -6.42 -31.98
N VAL A 68 -11.65 -6.23 -32.71
CA VAL A 68 -12.45 -7.19 -33.46
C VAL A 68 -12.54 -8.56 -32.75
N ASP A 69 -12.09 -9.64 -33.39
CA ASP A 69 -12.30 -11.05 -32.97
C ASP A 69 -11.03 -11.78 -32.49
N HIS A 70 -9.84 -11.17 -32.64
CA HIS A 70 -8.57 -11.75 -32.23
C HIS A 70 -7.60 -10.69 -31.70
N ASP A 71 -6.58 -11.15 -30.99
CA ASP A 71 -5.62 -10.32 -30.24
C ASP A 71 -4.19 -10.66 -30.65
N GLU A 72 -3.34 -9.62 -30.77
CA GLU A 72 -1.90 -9.75 -30.96
C GLU A 72 -1.17 -8.76 -30.05
N PHE A 73 -0.44 -9.27 -29.03
CA PHE A 73 0.27 -8.45 -28.05
C PHE A 73 1.22 -9.28 -27.20
N HIS A 74 2.12 -8.64 -26.43
CA HIS A 74 2.93 -9.31 -25.41
C HIS A 74 2.27 -9.25 -24.06
N PHE A 75 2.22 -10.39 -23.32
CA PHE A 75 1.52 -10.60 -22.08
C PHE A 75 2.40 -11.20 -21.00
N VAL A 76 2.43 -10.55 -19.82
CA VAL A 76 3.11 -11.03 -18.60
C VAL A 76 2.03 -11.35 -17.58
N TRP A 77 1.90 -12.60 -17.16
CA TRP A 77 0.70 -13.07 -16.49
C TRP A 77 0.95 -14.09 -15.37
N LYS A 78 -0.08 -14.26 -14.56
CA LYS A 78 -0.26 -15.39 -13.65
C LYS A 78 -1.70 -15.88 -13.69
N ARG A 79 -1.90 -17.12 -13.23
CA ARG A 79 -3.25 -17.69 -13.04
C ARG A 79 -3.85 -17.16 -11.75
N MET A 80 -5.12 -16.80 -11.83
CA MET A 80 -5.87 -16.22 -10.72
C MET A 80 -7.23 -16.92 -10.58
N LYS A 81 -7.73 -17.01 -9.35
CA LYS A 81 -9.08 -17.50 -9.02
C LYS A 81 -9.79 -16.52 -8.11
N GLY A 82 -11.14 -16.52 -8.18
CA GLY A 82 -11.99 -15.68 -7.33
C GLY A 82 -11.85 -14.18 -7.61
N ASP A 83 -12.12 -13.37 -6.59
CA ASP A 83 -12.09 -11.93 -6.65
C ASP A 83 -10.68 -11.38 -6.44
N PHE A 84 -10.34 -10.30 -7.13
CA PHE A 84 -9.03 -9.65 -7.02
C PHE A 84 -9.08 -8.20 -7.50
N ILE A 85 -8.07 -7.44 -7.11
CA ILE A 85 -7.84 -6.05 -7.50
C ILE A 85 -6.42 -5.95 -8.05
N LEU A 86 -6.28 -5.53 -9.30
CA LEU A 86 -5.02 -5.34 -10.01
C LEU A 86 -4.74 -3.84 -10.09
N THR A 87 -3.62 -3.36 -9.58
CA THR A 87 -3.27 -1.93 -9.59
C THR A 87 -1.86 -1.72 -10.12
N THR A 88 -1.67 -0.69 -10.95
CA THR A 88 -0.34 -0.27 -11.43
C THR A 88 -0.34 1.21 -11.78
N ARG A 89 0.86 1.79 -11.80
CA ARG A 89 1.17 3.01 -12.54
C ARG A 89 1.92 2.61 -13.81
N ALA A 90 1.41 3.02 -14.97
CA ALA A 90 1.93 2.60 -16.26
C ALA A 90 2.28 3.80 -17.14
N GLN A 91 3.37 3.68 -17.90
CA GLN A 91 3.82 4.74 -18.80
C GLN A 91 4.52 4.14 -20.00
N PHE A 92 4.16 4.60 -21.20
CA PHE A 92 4.94 4.34 -22.41
C PHE A 92 6.33 4.98 -22.33
N ILE A 93 7.33 4.34 -22.93
CA ILE A 93 8.66 4.90 -23.10
C ILE A 93 8.85 5.22 -24.60
N GLY A 94 9.08 6.51 -24.89
CA GLY A 94 9.17 7.03 -26.25
C GLY A 94 7.83 7.48 -26.81
N GLU A 95 7.90 8.22 -27.93
CA GLU A 95 6.71 8.78 -28.57
C GLU A 95 5.86 7.72 -29.28
N GLY A 96 6.49 6.61 -29.71
CA GLY A 96 5.83 5.54 -30.47
C GLY A 96 5.48 5.97 -31.88
N VAL A 97 4.90 5.03 -32.66
CA VAL A 97 4.53 5.26 -34.06
C VAL A 97 3.03 5.19 -34.30
N GLU A 98 2.28 4.58 -33.37
CA GLU A 98 0.84 4.37 -33.50
C GLU A 98 0.07 4.98 -32.33
N GLN A 99 -0.92 5.80 -32.65
CA GLN A 99 -1.78 6.43 -31.65
C GLN A 99 -2.62 5.43 -30.84
N HIS A 100 -2.95 4.27 -31.42
CA HIS A 100 -3.74 3.22 -30.78
C HIS A 100 -2.90 2.12 -30.13
N ARG A 101 -1.57 2.29 -29.99
CA ARG A 101 -0.76 1.43 -29.12
C ARG A 101 -1.36 1.40 -27.71
N LYS A 102 -1.29 0.25 -27.01
CA LYS A 102 -2.03 0.04 -25.77
C LYS A 102 -1.16 -0.56 -24.69
N ILE A 103 -1.41 -0.13 -23.46
CA ILE A 103 -0.87 -0.74 -22.23
C ILE A 103 -1.97 -0.86 -21.19
N GLY A 104 -1.80 -1.77 -20.23
CA GLY A 104 -2.73 -1.87 -19.11
C GLY A 104 -2.76 -3.24 -18.45
N TRP A 105 -3.88 -3.51 -17.79
CA TRP A 105 -4.22 -4.80 -17.21
C TRP A 105 -5.15 -5.59 -18.14
N MET A 106 -4.85 -6.89 -18.28
CA MET A 106 -5.68 -7.85 -19.01
C MET A 106 -6.08 -9.00 -18.07
N VAL A 107 -7.33 -9.43 -18.16
CA VAL A 107 -7.85 -10.68 -17.60
C VAL A 107 -8.53 -11.47 -18.70
N ARG A 108 -8.12 -12.73 -18.91
CA ARG A 108 -8.62 -13.56 -20.00
C ARG A 108 -8.78 -15.02 -19.60
N SER A 109 -9.70 -15.73 -20.26
CA SER A 109 -10.02 -17.13 -19.95
C SER A 109 -9.01 -18.14 -20.50
N SER A 110 -8.28 -17.77 -21.57
CA SER A 110 -7.23 -18.60 -22.17
C SER A 110 -6.13 -17.76 -22.81
N LEU A 111 -5.04 -18.41 -23.26
CA LEU A 111 -3.95 -17.74 -24.00
C LEU A 111 -4.17 -17.74 -25.53
N GLU A 112 -5.32 -18.26 -26.01
CA GLU A 112 -5.69 -18.24 -27.42
C GLU A 112 -6.00 -16.80 -27.87
N SER A 113 -5.66 -16.45 -29.10
CA SER A 113 -5.83 -15.09 -29.63
C SER A 113 -7.28 -14.60 -29.66
N ASP A 114 -8.24 -15.52 -29.78
CA ASP A 114 -9.69 -15.24 -29.83
C ASP A 114 -10.40 -15.39 -28.48
N SER A 115 -9.63 -15.45 -27.38
CA SER A 115 -10.15 -15.65 -26.02
C SER A 115 -11.15 -14.59 -25.59
N THR A 116 -12.13 -15.00 -24.76
CA THR A 116 -12.91 -14.07 -23.93
C THR A 116 -11.97 -13.31 -22.99
N HIS A 117 -12.17 -12.01 -22.84
CA HIS A 117 -11.29 -11.16 -22.03
C HIS A 117 -11.97 -9.89 -21.54
N VAL A 118 -11.34 -9.23 -20.60
CA VAL A 118 -11.54 -7.83 -20.22
C VAL A 118 -10.19 -7.17 -20.00
N ASN A 119 -10.03 -5.93 -20.46
CA ASN A 119 -8.81 -5.18 -20.21
C ASN A 119 -9.09 -3.71 -19.90
N ALA A 120 -8.30 -3.15 -18.99
CA ALA A 120 -8.24 -1.72 -18.71
C ALA A 120 -7.11 -1.14 -19.56
N ALA A 121 -7.48 -0.46 -20.67
CA ALA A 121 -6.57 0.00 -21.69
C ALA A 121 -6.31 1.49 -21.62
N VAL A 122 -5.04 1.89 -21.73
CA VAL A 122 -4.61 3.26 -22.02
C VAL A 122 -3.88 3.25 -23.34
N HIS A 123 -4.34 4.09 -24.28
CA HIS A 123 -3.81 4.21 -25.62
C HIS A 123 -2.75 5.31 -25.76
N GLY A 124 -1.98 5.29 -26.83
CA GLY A 124 -0.96 6.29 -27.12
C GLY A 124 -1.50 7.69 -27.35
N ASP A 125 -2.73 7.84 -27.88
CA ASP A 125 -3.47 9.11 -28.03
C ASP A 125 -4.20 9.54 -26.75
N GLY A 126 -4.05 8.77 -25.67
CA GLY A 126 -4.69 8.99 -24.39
C GLY A 126 -6.08 8.39 -24.24
N LEU A 127 -6.70 7.80 -25.28
CA LEU A 127 -7.96 7.08 -25.11
C LEU A 127 -7.80 6.06 -23.97
N THR A 128 -8.72 6.12 -23.00
CA THR A 128 -8.73 5.22 -21.83
C THR A 128 -10.07 4.53 -21.79
N SER A 129 -10.08 3.18 -21.80
CA SER A 129 -11.32 2.41 -21.88
C SER A 129 -11.23 1.04 -21.24
N LEU A 130 -12.37 0.55 -20.76
CA LEU A 130 -12.61 -0.83 -20.38
C LEU A 130 -13.06 -1.57 -21.64
N GLN A 131 -12.19 -2.42 -22.19
CA GLN A 131 -12.46 -3.21 -23.41
C GLN A 131 -12.70 -4.66 -23.01
N PHE A 132 -13.63 -5.35 -23.70
CA PHE A 132 -13.99 -6.72 -23.34
C PHE A 132 -14.58 -7.49 -24.53
N ARG A 133 -14.40 -8.82 -24.50
CA ARG A 133 -14.94 -9.79 -25.44
C ARG A 133 -15.77 -10.84 -24.69
N ARG A 134 -17.08 -10.91 -24.96
CA ARG A 134 -18.03 -11.72 -24.19
C ARG A 134 -18.02 -13.21 -24.55
N GLY A 135 -17.55 -13.55 -25.74
CA GLY A 135 -17.48 -14.92 -26.23
C GLY A 135 -16.20 -15.15 -27.03
N LYS A 136 -15.75 -16.40 -27.12
CA LYS A 136 -14.58 -16.76 -27.93
C LYS A 136 -14.83 -16.36 -29.39
N GLY A 137 -13.93 -15.58 -30.01
CA GLY A 137 -14.04 -15.08 -31.38
C GLY A 137 -15.15 -14.03 -31.57
N ALA A 138 -15.78 -13.54 -30.52
CA ALA A 138 -16.74 -12.43 -30.64
C ALA A 138 -16.02 -11.08 -30.84
N VAL A 139 -16.74 -10.09 -31.32
CA VAL A 139 -16.22 -8.73 -31.49
C VAL A 139 -15.97 -8.09 -30.12
N THR A 140 -14.87 -7.36 -30.00
CA THR A 140 -14.51 -6.60 -28.79
C THR A 140 -15.40 -5.37 -28.66
N GLU A 141 -15.93 -5.15 -27.47
CA GLU A 141 -16.74 -4.01 -27.03
C GLU A 141 -15.91 -3.08 -26.13
N GLU A 142 -16.34 -1.82 -25.96
CA GLU A 142 -15.67 -0.90 -25.02
C GLU A 142 -16.64 0.00 -24.27
N VAL A 143 -16.23 0.39 -23.05
CA VAL A 143 -16.79 1.49 -22.27
C VAL A 143 -15.68 2.51 -22.02
N ARG A 144 -15.82 3.71 -22.60
CA ARG A 144 -14.80 4.77 -22.51
C ARG A 144 -14.84 5.49 -21.19
N SER A 145 -13.66 5.80 -20.65
CA SER A 145 -13.51 6.73 -19.53
C SER A 145 -13.63 8.17 -20.02
N SER A 146 -14.15 9.04 -19.18
CA SER A 146 -14.07 10.49 -19.39
C SER A 146 -12.64 11.03 -19.18
N LEU A 147 -11.81 10.31 -18.42
CA LEU A 147 -10.40 10.64 -18.21
C LEU A 147 -9.57 10.06 -19.36
N LYS A 148 -8.74 10.91 -19.99
CA LYS A 148 -7.79 10.50 -21.03
C LYS A 148 -6.37 10.43 -20.49
N GLY A 149 -5.56 9.50 -21.00
CA GLY A 149 -4.13 9.43 -20.67
C GLY A 149 -3.85 9.10 -19.21
N ALA A 150 -4.68 8.27 -18.59
CA ALA A 150 -4.47 7.84 -17.23
C ALA A 150 -3.13 7.11 -17.09
N ASP A 151 -2.42 7.38 -16.00
CA ASP A 151 -1.18 6.69 -15.65
C ASP A 151 -1.34 5.76 -14.42
N VAL A 152 -2.45 5.89 -13.67
CA VAL A 152 -2.86 4.94 -12.65
C VAL A 152 -4.01 4.10 -13.19
N ILE A 153 -3.82 2.78 -13.22
CA ILE A 153 -4.77 1.83 -13.81
C ILE A 153 -5.07 0.75 -12.77
N GLN A 154 -6.35 0.60 -12.45
CA GLN A 154 -6.85 -0.49 -11.62
C GLN A 154 -7.92 -1.27 -12.39
N LEU A 155 -7.86 -2.61 -12.30
CA LEU A 155 -8.88 -3.52 -12.81
C LEU A 155 -9.26 -4.49 -11.71
N ALA A 156 -10.50 -4.43 -11.24
CA ALA A 156 -11.02 -5.30 -10.19
C ALA A 156 -12.03 -6.30 -10.75
N ARG A 157 -11.97 -7.53 -10.24
CA ARG A 157 -12.97 -8.59 -10.46
C ARG A 157 -13.76 -8.84 -9.19
N LYS A 158 -15.08 -8.85 -9.29
CA LYS A 158 -15.99 -9.34 -8.27
C LYS A 158 -17.05 -10.23 -8.93
N GLY A 159 -16.85 -11.56 -8.82
CA GLY A 159 -17.63 -12.53 -9.59
C GLY A 159 -17.46 -12.29 -11.10
N ASP A 160 -18.57 -12.06 -11.79
CA ASP A 160 -18.62 -11.76 -13.24
C ASP A 160 -18.73 -10.25 -13.52
N THR A 161 -18.48 -9.41 -12.52
CA THR A 161 -18.40 -7.95 -12.63
C THR A 161 -16.96 -7.50 -12.66
N TYR A 162 -16.63 -6.62 -13.61
CA TYR A 162 -15.29 -6.03 -13.75
C TYR A 162 -15.38 -4.52 -13.70
N THR A 163 -14.52 -3.92 -12.87
CA THR A 163 -14.46 -2.48 -12.64
C THR A 163 -13.08 -1.97 -13.02
N MET A 164 -13.02 -1.05 -13.96
CA MET A 164 -11.84 -0.25 -14.27
C MET A 164 -11.91 1.05 -13.46
N SER A 165 -10.88 1.37 -12.69
CA SER A 165 -10.71 2.66 -12.01
C SER A 165 -9.40 3.29 -12.46
N VAL A 166 -9.43 4.50 -13.01
CA VAL A 166 -8.27 5.16 -13.60
C VAL A 166 -8.10 6.57 -13.07
N ALA A 167 -6.86 7.02 -12.97
CA ALA A 167 -6.53 8.39 -12.54
C ALA A 167 -5.26 8.90 -13.22
N HIS A 168 -5.07 10.22 -13.23
CA HIS A 168 -3.72 10.78 -13.24
C HIS A 168 -3.16 10.70 -11.84
N PHE A 169 -1.90 10.33 -11.68
CA PHE A 169 -1.27 10.22 -10.37
C PHE A 169 -1.38 11.56 -9.62
N GLY A 170 -1.97 11.52 -8.45
CA GLY A 170 -2.34 12.71 -7.67
C GLY A 170 -3.84 12.96 -7.58
N GLY A 171 -4.63 12.43 -8.50
CA GLY A 171 -6.09 12.56 -8.56
C GLY A 171 -6.85 11.37 -7.99
N ALA A 172 -8.15 11.55 -7.78
CA ALA A 172 -9.07 10.47 -7.43
C ALA A 172 -9.43 9.62 -8.66
N PHE A 173 -9.89 8.41 -8.45
CA PHE A 173 -10.34 7.52 -9.51
C PHE A 173 -11.59 8.00 -10.23
N VAL A 174 -11.59 7.83 -11.56
CA VAL A 174 -12.79 7.79 -12.42
C VAL A 174 -13.04 6.33 -12.78
N THR A 175 -14.28 5.87 -12.60
CA THR A 175 -14.60 4.44 -12.63
C THR A 175 -15.60 4.11 -13.75
N GLN A 176 -15.37 2.98 -14.46
CA GLN A 176 -16.27 2.31 -15.37
C GLN A 176 -16.45 0.85 -14.95
N GLN A 177 -17.64 0.29 -15.20
CA GLN A 177 -17.95 -1.08 -14.81
C GLN A 177 -18.75 -1.79 -15.87
N ILE A 178 -18.54 -3.08 -16.00
CA ILE A 178 -19.38 -4.01 -16.76
C ILE A 178 -19.75 -5.20 -15.89
N SER A 179 -20.89 -5.80 -16.15
CA SER A 179 -21.38 -7.01 -15.50
C SER A 179 -21.67 -8.11 -16.51
N ASP A 180 -21.97 -9.30 -16.00
CA ASP A 180 -22.35 -10.46 -16.81
C ASP A 180 -21.28 -10.89 -17.83
N LEU A 181 -19.99 -10.80 -17.41
CA LEU A 181 -18.85 -11.28 -18.18
C LEU A 181 -18.23 -12.50 -17.51
N ALA A 182 -18.68 -13.69 -17.87
CA ALA A 182 -18.19 -14.96 -17.33
C ALA A 182 -16.87 -15.37 -18.00
N LEU A 183 -15.73 -15.16 -17.33
CA LEU A 183 -14.41 -15.61 -17.78
C LEU A 183 -13.98 -16.96 -17.18
N GLY A 184 -14.85 -17.59 -16.39
CA GLY A 184 -14.55 -18.86 -15.70
C GLY A 184 -13.96 -18.68 -14.29
N SER A 185 -13.77 -19.81 -13.60
CA SER A 185 -13.27 -19.84 -12.23
C SER A 185 -11.77 -19.57 -12.12
N GLU A 186 -10.99 -19.93 -13.15
CA GLU A 186 -9.56 -19.66 -13.27
C GLU A 186 -9.32 -18.82 -14.52
N VAL A 187 -8.52 -17.77 -14.39
CA VAL A 187 -8.21 -16.81 -15.44
C VAL A 187 -6.73 -16.50 -15.48
N TYR A 188 -6.26 -15.98 -16.62
CA TYR A 188 -4.94 -15.41 -16.78
C TYR A 188 -5.04 -13.90 -16.57
N ALA A 189 -4.37 -13.37 -15.54
CA ALA A 189 -4.38 -11.95 -15.21
C ALA A 189 -2.97 -11.38 -15.29
N GLY A 190 -2.80 -10.22 -15.95
CA GLY A 190 -1.47 -9.68 -16.13
C GLY A 190 -1.39 -8.34 -16.84
N LEU A 191 -0.15 -7.89 -17.04
CA LEU A 191 0.22 -6.66 -17.75
C LEU A 191 0.49 -6.96 -19.22
N TYR A 192 0.19 -5.98 -20.08
CA TYR A 192 0.41 -6.16 -21.52
C TYR A 192 0.93 -4.90 -22.22
N VAL A 193 1.55 -5.12 -23.37
CA VAL A 193 1.93 -4.09 -24.34
C VAL A 193 1.54 -4.56 -25.74
N CYS A 194 0.77 -3.73 -26.46
CA CYS A 194 0.43 -3.89 -27.86
C CYS A 194 0.86 -2.63 -28.63
N SER A 195 1.69 -2.78 -29.66
CA SER A 195 2.19 -1.65 -30.45
C SER A 195 1.16 -1.08 -31.45
N HIS A 196 0.12 -1.83 -31.75
CA HIS A 196 -0.83 -1.57 -32.85
C HIS A 196 -0.15 -1.53 -34.24
N ASN A 197 1.04 -2.13 -34.34
CA ASN A 197 1.82 -2.30 -35.53
C ASN A 197 2.74 -3.52 -35.37
N ASN A 198 2.49 -4.57 -36.17
CA ASN A 198 3.18 -5.86 -35.96
C ASN A 198 4.69 -5.80 -36.26
N ASP A 199 5.15 -4.75 -36.94
CA ASP A 199 6.56 -4.54 -37.29
C ASP A 199 7.32 -3.60 -36.34
N VAL A 200 6.64 -3.12 -35.27
CA VAL A 200 7.18 -2.18 -34.29
C VAL A 200 7.13 -2.77 -32.89
N ILE A 201 8.21 -2.59 -32.12
CA ILE A 201 8.25 -2.87 -30.68
C ILE A 201 7.97 -1.58 -29.92
N GLU A 202 6.89 -1.57 -29.14
CA GLU A 202 6.64 -0.56 -28.13
C GLU A 202 7.18 -1.00 -26.77
N LYS A 203 7.52 -0.02 -25.94
CA LYS A 203 8.06 -0.24 -24.60
C LYS A 203 7.27 0.53 -23.57
N ALA A 204 7.00 -0.12 -22.43
CA ALA A 204 6.35 0.52 -21.29
C ALA A 204 7.01 0.12 -19.97
N VAL A 205 6.86 1.00 -18.97
CA VAL A 205 7.25 0.76 -17.58
C VAL A 205 5.99 0.71 -16.73
N PHE A 206 5.97 -0.27 -15.82
CA PHE A 206 4.89 -0.46 -14.85
C PHE A 206 5.48 -0.44 -13.44
N ARG A 207 5.00 0.52 -12.65
CA ARG A 207 5.37 0.74 -11.25
C ARG A 207 4.21 0.43 -10.34
N ASP A 208 4.48 0.27 -9.06
CA ASP A 208 3.43 0.03 -8.04
C ASP A 208 2.50 -1.14 -8.41
N VAL A 209 3.05 -2.16 -9.07
CA VAL A 209 2.28 -3.32 -9.51
C VAL A 209 1.83 -4.12 -8.29
N ARG A 210 0.52 -4.17 -8.06
CA ARG A 210 -0.10 -4.87 -6.92
C ARG A 210 -1.22 -5.78 -7.39
N ILE A 211 -1.22 -7.00 -6.88
CA ILE A 211 -2.33 -7.94 -6.96
C ILE A 211 -2.84 -8.11 -5.54
N THR A 212 -4.05 -7.66 -5.30
CA THR A 212 -4.72 -7.70 -4.01
C THR A 212 -5.85 -8.70 -4.06
N ILE A 213 -5.86 -9.66 -3.14
CA ILE A 213 -7.02 -10.51 -2.88
C ILE A 213 -7.80 -9.87 -1.75
N PRO A 214 -9.03 -9.40 -2.00
CA PRO A 214 -9.82 -8.71 -0.99
C PRO A 214 -10.26 -9.66 0.12
N ALA A 215 -10.66 -9.10 1.25
CA ALA A 215 -11.30 -9.85 2.32
C ALA A 215 -12.56 -10.54 1.81
N ARG A 216 -12.83 -11.74 2.30
CA ARG A 216 -14.03 -12.50 1.95
C ARG A 216 -15.29 -11.73 2.37
N HIS A 217 -16.41 -12.03 1.72
CA HIS A 217 -17.70 -11.38 1.98
C HIS A 217 -18.25 -11.63 3.41
N ASP A 218 -17.82 -12.73 4.05
CA ASP A 218 -18.19 -13.13 5.42
C ASP A 218 -17.21 -12.63 6.49
N PHE A 219 -16.29 -11.73 6.12
CA PHE A 219 -15.35 -11.10 7.03
C PHE A 219 -16.05 -10.38 8.18
N VAL A 220 -15.63 -10.64 9.41
CA VAL A 220 -16.12 -9.99 10.62
C VAL A 220 -15.05 -9.05 11.16
N PRO A 221 -15.26 -7.72 11.15
CA PRO A 221 -14.30 -6.74 11.65
C PRO A 221 -13.86 -7.04 13.09
N TYR A 222 -12.60 -6.76 13.39
CA TYR A 222 -11.96 -6.94 14.70
C TYR A 222 -11.86 -8.40 15.21
N LYS A 223 -12.39 -9.35 14.45
CA LYS A 223 -12.30 -10.78 14.72
C LYS A 223 -11.45 -11.49 13.66
N ASP A 224 -11.75 -11.22 12.40
CA ASP A 224 -11.03 -11.78 11.27
C ASP A 224 -10.02 -10.77 10.76
N TYR A 225 -8.86 -11.27 10.31
CA TYR A 225 -7.82 -10.45 9.69
C TYR A 225 -7.27 -11.15 8.46
N ILE A 226 -6.89 -10.36 7.45
CA ILE A 226 -6.16 -10.84 6.29
C ILE A 226 -4.71 -10.40 6.34
N GLY A 227 -3.88 -10.92 5.45
CA GLY A 227 -2.46 -10.59 5.39
C GLY A 227 -2.20 -9.13 5.05
N SER A 228 -0.94 -8.72 5.27
CA SER A 228 -0.50 -7.34 5.15
C SER A 228 0.80 -7.22 4.37
N ASN A 229 0.92 -6.14 3.62
CA ASN A 229 2.18 -5.64 3.09
C ASN A 229 2.59 -4.41 3.90
N LEU A 230 3.77 -4.44 4.51
CA LEU A 230 4.41 -3.26 5.06
C LEU A 230 5.13 -2.54 3.92
N GLU A 231 4.75 -1.30 3.67
CA GLU A 231 5.23 -0.52 2.53
C GLU A 231 5.92 0.78 2.98
N ILE A 232 6.88 1.23 2.20
CA ILE A 232 7.48 2.56 2.30
C ILE A 232 7.25 3.29 0.98
N LEU A 233 6.75 4.52 1.08
CA LEU A 233 6.52 5.43 -0.03
C LEU A 233 7.47 6.61 0.09
N ASP A 234 8.17 6.96 -0.98
CA ASP A 234 8.90 8.21 -1.14
C ASP A 234 7.94 9.29 -1.65
N VAL A 235 7.75 10.36 -0.87
CA VAL A 235 6.68 11.34 -1.12
C VAL A 235 6.96 12.26 -2.30
N GLU A 236 8.21 12.42 -2.69
CA GLU A 236 8.62 13.24 -3.83
C GLU A 236 8.35 12.51 -5.16
N SER A 237 8.88 11.29 -5.29
CA SER A 237 8.73 10.47 -6.50
C SER A 237 7.38 9.76 -6.60
N GLY A 238 6.70 9.56 -5.47
CA GLY A 238 5.50 8.74 -5.36
C GLY A 238 5.77 7.24 -5.52
N ASN A 239 7.03 6.80 -5.55
CA ASN A 239 7.38 5.39 -5.66
C ASN A 239 7.21 4.70 -4.31
N ARG A 240 6.56 3.55 -4.32
CA ARG A 240 6.34 2.75 -3.11
C ARG A 240 6.89 1.34 -3.26
N LYS A 241 7.39 0.80 -2.15
CA LYS A 241 7.99 -0.55 -2.11
C LYS A 241 7.39 -1.36 -0.96
N ILE A 242 7.08 -2.60 -1.24
CA ILE A 242 6.79 -3.59 -0.21
C ILE A 242 8.13 -4.02 0.38
N ILE A 243 8.33 -3.79 1.68
CA ILE A 243 9.55 -4.17 2.40
C ILE A 243 9.40 -5.45 3.20
N TYR A 244 8.14 -5.80 3.53
CA TYR A 244 7.81 -7.03 4.26
C TYR A 244 6.37 -7.46 3.96
N ARG A 245 6.12 -8.77 3.93
CA ARG A 245 4.79 -9.38 3.79
C ARG A 245 4.54 -10.31 4.96
N ALA A 246 3.38 -10.21 5.57
CA ALA A 246 2.94 -11.10 6.64
C ALA A 246 1.58 -11.73 6.31
N PRO A 247 1.37 -13.00 6.67
CA PRO A 247 0.06 -13.64 6.56
C PRO A 247 -0.95 -13.06 7.56
N ASP A 248 -0.44 -12.38 8.58
CA ASP A 248 -1.22 -11.77 9.65
C ASP A 248 -1.37 -10.25 9.44
N SER A 249 -2.30 -9.65 10.18
CA SER A 249 -2.48 -8.20 10.17
C SER A 249 -1.29 -7.50 10.82
N ILE A 250 -0.56 -6.70 10.03
CA ILE A 250 0.31 -5.63 10.50
C ILE A 250 -0.51 -4.35 10.54
N GLN A 251 -0.33 -3.52 11.56
CA GLN A 251 -1.07 -2.27 11.71
C GLN A 251 -0.18 -1.14 12.21
N ALA A 252 -0.44 0.09 11.70
CA ALA A 252 0.06 1.33 12.23
C ALA A 252 1.60 1.40 12.36
N PRO A 253 2.38 1.38 11.26
CA PRO A 253 3.83 1.45 11.33
C PRO A 253 4.32 2.83 11.74
N ASN A 254 5.09 2.91 12.83
CA ASN A 254 5.68 4.12 13.37
C ASN A 254 7.22 4.09 13.23
N TRP A 255 7.82 5.10 12.60
CA TRP A 255 9.27 5.18 12.42
C TRP A 255 9.99 5.43 13.75
N THR A 256 11.13 4.74 13.94
CA THR A 256 12.06 5.12 15.02
C THR A 256 12.81 6.40 14.63
N PRO A 257 13.13 7.32 15.60
CA PRO A 257 13.81 8.57 15.30
C PRO A 257 15.20 8.43 14.67
N ASP A 258 15.85 7.27 14.84
CA ASP A 258 17.12 6.94 14.19
C ASP A 258 16.95 6.49 12.73
N GLY A 259 15.73 6.36 12.24
CA GLY A 259 15.41 5.95 10.88
C GLY A 259 15.74 4.49 10.54
N LYS A 260 16.09 3.65 11.53
CA LYS A 260 16.59 2.28 11.30
C LYS A 260 15.53 1.20 11.43
N ALA A 261 14.38 1.52 12.02
CA ALA A 261 13.34 0.55 12.25
C ALA A 261 11.93 1.17 12.17
N LEU A 262 10.95 0.29 12.03
CA LEU A 262 9.54 0.59 12.23
C LEU A 262 9.03 -0.17 13.46
N ILE A 263 8.13 0.44 14.21
CA ILE A 263 7.36 -0.26 15.23
C ILE A 263 5.94 -0.40 14.72
N TYR A 264 5.36 -1.60 14.83
CA TYR A 264 3.99 -1.86 14.40
C TYR A 264 3.26 -2.81 15.36
N ASN A 265 1.94 -2.81 15.32
CA ASN A 265 1.09 -3.76 16.04
C ASN A 265 0.77 -4.98 15.15
N SER A 266 0.74 -6.16 15.75
CA SER A 266 0.20 -7.39 15.16
C SER A 266 -0.28 -8.32 16.26
N GLY A 267 -1.54 -8.78 16.19
CA GLY A 267 -2.10 -9.72 17.16
C GLY A 267 -2.06 -9.21 18.61
N GLY A 268 -2.22 -7.91 18.83
CA GLY A 268 -2.17 -7.29 20.16
C GLY A 268 -0.77 -7.10 20.75
N ARG A 269 0.28 -7.41 19.98
CA ARG A 269 1.67 -7.24 20.38
C ARG A 269 2.37 -6.20 19.53
N LEU A 270 3.41 -5.56 20.06
CA LEU A 270 4.26 -4.65 19.33
C LEU A 270 5.50 -5.35 18.82
N TYR A 271 5.91 -5.00 17.62
CA TYR A 271 7.09 -5.50 16.95
C TYR A 271 7.99 -4.36 16.51
N ARG A 272 9.30 -4.52 16.72
CA ARG A 272 10.33 -3.69 16.08
C ARG A 272 10.81 -4.39 14.81
N PHE A 273 10.60 -3.78 13.66
CA PHE A 273 11.05 -4.26 12.35
C PHE A 273 12.33 -3.55 11.96
N ASP A 274 13.45 -4.26 11.92
CA ASP A 274 14.75 -3.74 11.49
C ASP A 274 14.77 -3.62 9.95
N LEU A 275 14.96 -2.41 9.43
CA LEU A 275 14.90 -2.12 7.99
C LEU A 275 16.06 -2.74 7.21
N ALA A 276 17.24 -2.92 7.81
CA ALA A 276 18.39 -3.54 7.16
C ALA A 276 18.28 -5.06 7.16
N LYS A 277 17.89 -5.65 8.29
CA LYS A 277 17.76 -7.10 8.44
C LYS A 277 16.45 -7.65 7.88
N LYS A 278 15.44 -6.79 7.70
CA LYS A 278 14.08 -7.14 7.28
C LYS A 278 13.42 -8.20 8.15
N THR A 279 13.64 -8.11 9.47
CA THR A 279 13.12 -9.07 10.44
C THR A 279 12.41 -8.35 11.58
N PRO A 280 11.21 -8.81 11.98
CA PRO A 280 10.51 -8.32 13.14
C PRO A 280 11.02 -9.00 14.41
N VAL A 281 11.09 -8.24 15.49
CA VAL A 281 11.36 -8.73 16.84
C VAL A 281 10.28 -8.17 17.78
N VAL A 282 9.69 -9.04 18.60
CA VAL A 282 8.65 -8.63 19.55
C VAL A 282 9.26 -7.70 20.62
N ILE A 283 8.53 -6.63 20.95
CA ILE A 283 8.84 -5.77 22.11
C ILE A 283 8.12 -6.36 23.31
N ASP A 284 8.86 -6.61 24.39
CA ASP A 284 8.26 -7.06 25.65
C ASP A 284 7.47 -5.91 26.30
N THR A 285 6.15 -6.02 26.30
CA THR A 285 5.23 -5.07 26.92
C THR A 285 4.64 -5.61 28.22
N GLY A 286 5.31 -6.57 28.88
CA GLY A 286 4.87 -7.20 30.12
C GLY A 286 3.47 -7.79 30.00
N PHE A 287 2.55 -7.37 30.88
CA PHE A 287 1.17 -7.84 30.88
C PHE A 287 0.32 -7.30 29.71
N ALA A 288 0.75 -6.19 29.05
CA ALA A 288 -0.02 -5.51 28.03
C ALA A 288 0.12 -6.22 26.65
N THR A 289 -0.62 -7.32 26.49
CA THR A 289 -0.55 -8.19 25.30
C THR A 289 -1.83 -8.16 24.44
N SER A 290 -2.74 -7.25 24.75
CA SER A 290 -3.97 -6.99 23.98
C SER A 290 -4.01 -5.52 23.54
N ASN A 291 -2.90 -5.06 22.92
CA ASN A 291 -2.82 -3.69 22.44
C ASN A 291 -3.62 -3.55 21.15
N ASN A 292 -4.32 -2.43 21.00
CA ASN A 292 -4.84 -2.02 19.70
C ASN A 292 -3.71 -1.41 18.84
N ASN A 293 -4.03 -0.83 17.70
CA ASN A 293 -3.06 -0.25 16.79
C ASN A 293 -2.55 1.15 17.20
N ASP A 294 -3.09 1.75 18.27
CA ASP A 294 -2.71 3.08 18.72
C ASP A 294 -1.51 2.99 19.68
N HIS A 295 -0.33 3.08 19.14
CA HIS A 295 0.93 3.11 19.85
C HIS A 295 1.82 4.20 19.27
N VAL A 296 2.42 5.03 20.09
CA VAL A 296 3.18 6.19 19.63
C VAL A 296 4.50 6.33 20.36
N LEU A 297 5.58 6.52 19.60
CA LEU A 297 6.90 6.87 20.12
C LEU A 297 6.92 8.33 20.61
N SER A 298 7.56 8.58 21.74
CA SER A 298 7.91 9.95 22.12
C SER A 298 8.86 10.56 21.08
N PHE A 299 8.88 11.88 20.94
CA PHE A 299 9.78 12.59 20.01
C PHE A 299 11.26 12.25 20.23
N SER A 300 11.66 12.00 21.47
CA SER A 300 13.03 11.54 21.80
C SER A 300 13.30 10.09 21.40
N GLY A 301 12.25 9.30 21.15
CA GLY A 301 12.35 7.86 20.87
C GLY A 301 12.70 6.98 22.06
N GLY A 302 12.81 7.54 23.27
CA GLY A 302 13.15 6.78 24.48
C GLY A 302 11.97 6.03 25.10
N MET A 303 10.76 6.52 24.87
CA MET A 303 9.52 5.98 25.41
C MET A 303 8.54 5.63 24.30
N ILE A 304 7.65 4.68 24.58
CA ILE A 304 6.50 4.38 23.76
C ILE A 304 5.24 4.39 24.63
N GLY A 305 4.19 5.01 24.11
CA GLY A 305 2.86 4.90 24.68
C GLY A 305 2.05 3.85 23.92
N ILE A 306 1.19 3.14 24.62
CA ILE A 306 0.36 2.05 24.08
C ILE A 306 -1.07 2.16 24.60
N SER A 307 -2.02 1.72 23.79
CA SER A 307 -3.42 1.56 24.14
C SER A 307 -3.73 0.08 24.31
N HIS A 308 -3.96 -0.34 25.57
CA HIS A 308 -4.15 -1.74 25.93
C HIS A 308 -5.57 -2.01 26.41
N HIS A 309 -6.22 -3.05 25.90
CA HIS A 309 -7.50 -3.53 26.39
C HIS A 309 -7.33 -4.22 27.75
N SER A 310 -7.58 -3.46 28.82
CA SER A 310 -7.37 -3.89 30.19
C SER A 310 -8.55 -4.74 30.70
N LYS A 311 -8.26 -5.97 31.13
CA LYS A 311 -9.27 -6.86 31.73
C LYS A 311 -9.85 -6.29 33.01
N GLU A 312 -9.04 -5.59 33.79
CA GLU A 312 -9.42 -4.95 35.05
C GLU A 312 -10.42 -3.80 34.80
N ASP A 313 -10.36 -3.19 33.63
CA ASP A 313 -11.22 -2.11 33.18
C ASP A 313 -12.33 -2.59 32.21
N GLN A 314 -12.80 -3.82 32.34
CA GLN A 314 -13.87 -4.41 31.52
C GLN A 314 -13.50 -4.45 30.01
N ASN A 315 -12.26 -4.71 29.69
CA ASN A 315 -11.67 -4.68 28.34
C ASN A 315 -11.73 -3.30 27.64
N LYS A 316 -11.90 -2.21 28.38
CA LYS A 316 -11.75 -0.87 27.83
C LYS A 316 -10.26 -0.60 27.51
N SER A 317 -10.03 0.20 26.47
CA SER A 317 -8.70 0.67 26.12
C SER A 317 -8.20 1.65 27.18
N ILE A 318 -7.02 1.37 27.74
CA ILE A 318 -6.32 2.18 28.75
C ILE A 318 -4.93 2.48 28.21
N ILE A 319 -4.46 3.70 28.43
CA ILE A 319 -3.12 4.12 27.98
C ILE A 319 -2.07 3.79 29.05
N TYR A 320 -0.98 3.21 28.57
CA TYR A 320 0.22 2.94 29.35
C TYR A 320 1.46 3.50 28.65
N THR A 321 2.51 3.80 29.40
CA THR A 321 3.83 4.19 28.89
C THR A 321 4.88 3.20 29.34
N LEU A 322 5.90 2.97 28.50
CA LEU A 322 7.05 2.11 28.85
C LEU A 322 8.28 2.53 28.01
N PRO A 323 9.50 2.10 28.40
CA PRO A 323 10.69 2.28 27.57
C PRO A 323 10.51 1.60 26.21
N VAL A 324 11.04 2.18 25.13
CA VAL A 324 10.93 1.63 23.76
C VAL A 324 11.59 0.25 23.62
N GLN A 325 12.54 -0.08 24.51
CA GLN A 325 13.19 -1.41 24.55
C GLN A 325 12.30 -2.48 25.19
N GLY A 326 11.18 -2.09 25.76
CA GLY A 326 10.28 -2.97 26.49
C GLY A 326 10.43 -2.83 28.01
N GLY A 327 9.59 -3.52 28.74
CA GLY A 327 9.57 -3.52 30.22
C GLY A 327 8.15 -3.48 30.78
N ALA A 328 8.02 -3.19 32.07
CA ALA A 328 6.75 -3.09 32.75
C ALA A 328 6.00 -1.81 32.34
N PRO A 329 4.78 -1.90 31.77
CA PRO A 329 3.99 -0.73 31.42
C PRO A 329 3.53 0.04 32.68
N LYS A 330 3.64 1.36 32.63
CA LYS A 330 3.12 2.28 33.63
C LYS A 330 1.81 2.87 33.14
N ARG A 331 0.75 2.75 33.93
CA ARG A 331 -0.57 3.29 33.61
C ARG A 331 -0.54 4.82 33.58
N ALA A 332 -1.06 5.41 32.48
CA ALA A 332 -1.19 6.85 32.30
C ALA A 332 -2.64 7.33 32.50
N THR A 333 -3.65 6.63 31.96
CA THR A 333 -5.06 7.03 32.13
C THR A 333 -5.77 6.20 33.17
N SER A 334 -6.55 6.86 34.04
CA SER A 334 -7.41 6.20 35.04
C SER A 334 -8.77 5.77 34.49
N LYS A 335 -9.22 6.40 33.39
CA LYS A 335 -10.52 6.15 32.75
C LYS A 335 -10.31 5.58 31.35
N GLY A 336 -11.29 4.81 30.89
CA GLY A 336 -11.35 4.24 29.54
C GLY A 336 -12.77 4.24 28.97
N PRO A 337 -12.94 4.10 27.63
CA PRO A 337 -11.84 3.92 26.70
C PRO A 337 -11.02 5.19 26.46
N SER A 338 -9.72 5.00 26.22
CA SER A 338 -8.77 6.04 25.86
C SER A 338 -7.82 5.47 24.79
N TYR A 339 -7.66 6.16 23.67
CA TYR A 339 -6.92 5.74 22.47
C TYR A 339 -5.80 6.75 22.21
N LEU A 340 -4.55 6.30 22.30
CA LEU A 340 -3.36 7.16 22.22
C LEU A 340 -3.01 7.50 20.78
N HIS A 341 -2.78 8.80 20.49
CA HIS A 341 -2.37 9.26 19.17
C HIS A 341 -1.13 10.16 19.16
N GLY A 342 -0.72 10.74 20.29
CA GLY A 342 0.40 11.68 20.27
C GLY A 342 1.10 11.85 21.62
N TRP A 343 2.32 12.38 21.53
CA TRP A 343 3.10 12.94 22.64
C TRP A 343 3.31 14.44 22.39
N SER A 344 3.40 15.24 23.46
CA SER A 344 3.95 16.56 23.32
C SER A 344 5.43 16.53 22.92
N PRO A 345 5.97 17.51 22.17
CA PRO A 345 7.37 17.50 21.75
C PRO A 345 8.38 17.46 22.92
N ASP A 346 8.02 18.02 24.08
CA ASP A 346 8.82 17.99 25.31
C ASP A 346 8.66 16.70 26.12
N GLY A 347 7.79 15.77 25.67
CA GLY A 347 7.54 14.47 26.28
C GLY A 347 6.74 14.49 27.58
N LYS A 348 6.18 15.66 27.97
CA LYS A 348 5.47 15.79 29.25
C LYS A 348 4.02 15.34 29.20
N PHE A 349 3.39 15.40 28.01
CA PHE A 349 1.97 15.11 27.86
C PHE A 349 1.72 14.06 26.78
N LEU A 350 0.64 13.30 27.00
CA LEU A 350 0.04 12.41 26.02
C LEU A 350 -1.22 13.05 25.47
N LEU A 351 -1.45 12.89 24.16
CA LEU A 351 -2.70 13.23 23.47
C LEU A 351 -3.45 11.96 23.11
N TYR A 352 -4.73 11.96 23.33
CA TYR A 352 -5.56 10.79 23.06
C TYR A 352 -7.02 11.17 22.78
N THR A 353 -7.70 10.23 22.13
CA THR A 353 -9.15 10.25 21.99
C THR A 353 -9.76 9.50 23.18
N GLY A 354 -10.68 10.14 23.90
CA GLY A 354 -11.34 9.54 25.04
C GLY A 354 -12.86 9.59 24.91
N GLU A 355 -13.54 8.46 25.17
CA GLU A 355 -14.98 8.49 25.34
C GLU A 355 -15.32 8.85 26.78
N ARG A 356 -16.02 9.97 26.93
CA ARG A 356 -16.53 10.42 28.25
C ARG A 356 -17.99 10.85 28.09
N ASN A 357 -18.87 10.25 28.87
CA ASN A 357 -20.31 10.53 28.83
C ASN A 357 -21.01 10.30 27.47
N GLY A 358 -20.48 9.36 26.67
CA GLY A 358 -21.00 9.02 25.34
C GLY A 358 -20.48 9.87 24.18
N ASP A 359 -19.57 10.83 24.45
CA ASP A 359 -18.91 11.64 23.42
C ASP A 359 -17.43 11.27 23.32
N PHE A 360 -16.92 11.23 22.10
CA PHE A 360 -15.48 11.07 21.80
C PHE A 360 -14.85 12.41 21.54
N ASP A 361 -13.91 12.79 22.39
CA ASP A 361 -13.20 14.07 22.34
C ASP A 361 -11.69 13.90 22.50
N ILE A 362 -10.97 14.97 22.18
CA ILE A 362 -9.53 15.04 22.39
C ILE A 362 -9.23 15.42 23.84
N TYR A 363 -8.37 14.63 24.44
CA TYR A 363 -7.85 14.83 25.80
C TYR A 363 -6.35 14.90 25.82
N GLN A 364 -5.84 15.58 26.84
CA GLN A 364 -4.43 15.64 27.19
C GLN A 364 -4.26 15.18 28.65
N ILE A 365 -3.18 14.44 28.94
CA ILE A 365 -2.83 14.00 30.29
C ILE A 365 -1.31 14.07 30.47
N PRO A 366 -0.76 14.38 31.69
CA PRO A 366 0.66 14.20 31.95
C PRO A 366 1.11 12.77 31.62
N ALA A 367 2.28 12.60 31.01
CA ALA A 367 2.80 11.27 30.61
C ALA A 367 2.99 10.32 31.79
N GLU A 368 3.21 10.89 32.98
CA GLU A 368 3.33 10.17 34.25
C GLU A 368 1.97 9.79 34.89
N GLY A 369 0.86 10.19 34.25
CA GLY A 369 -0.49 10.08 34.80
C GLY A 369 -0.90 11.30 35.59
N GLY A 370 -2.17 11.39 35.97
CA GLY A 370 -2.72 12.52 36.71
C GLY A 370 -4.12 12.91 36.24
N GLU A 371 -4.41 14.21 36.30
CA GLU A 371 -5.71 14.75 35.85
C GLU A 371 -5.72 14.94 34.32
N GLU A 372 -6.80 14.46 33.66
CA GLU A 372 -7.03 14.63 32.24
C GLU A 372 -7.65 16.00 31.94
N ILE A 373 -7.20 16.65 30.86
CA ILE A 373 -7.72 17.92 30.36
C ILE A 373 -8.43 17.66 29.06
N ARG A 374 -9.74 17.99 28.97
CA ARG A 374 -10.53 17.91 27.74
C ARG A 374 -10.21 19.14 26.86
N LEU A 375 -9.76 18.93 25.61
CA LEU A 375 -9.38 19.98 24.68
C LEU A 375 -10.48 20.30 23.66
N THR A 376 -11.36 19.32 23.35
CA THR A 376 -12.51 19.53 22.46
C THR A 376 -13.81 19.16 23.17
N ASN A 377 -14.92 19.78 22.72
CA ASN A 377 -16.27 19.55 23.25
C ASN A 377 -17.36 19.80 22.22
N ALA A 378 -17.02 19.81 20.94
CA ALA A 378 -18.00 19.96 19.88
C ALA A 378 -18.80 18.67 19.72
N LYS A 379 -20.06 18.80 19.28
CA LYS A 379 -20.89 17.63 18.98
C LYS A 379 -20.28 16.86 17.80
N GLY A 380 -20.17 15.55 17.93
CA GLY A 380 -19.62 14.64 16.94
C GLY A 380 -18.37 13.93 17.44
N LEU A 381 -17.76 13.14 16.58
CA LEU A 381 -16.53 12.42 16.88
C LEU A 381 -15.33 13.31 16.59
N ASP A 382 -14.46 13.51 17.58
CA ASP A 382 -13.12 14.08 17.44
C ASP A 382 -12.10 12.98 17.73
N ASP A 383 -11.13 12.76 16.80
CA ASP A 383 -10.19 11.64 16.88
C ASP A 383 -8.80 11.99 16.29
N GLY A 384 -7.83 11.10 16.50
CA GLY A 384 -6.51 11.13 15.88
C GLY A 384 -5.64 12.36 16.19
N PRO A 385 -5.53 12.82 17.45
CA PRO A 385 -4.80 14.05 17.76
C PRO A 385 -3.29 13.87 17.71
N GLU A 386 -2.57 14.74 17.00
CA GLU A 386 -1.12 14.77 16.91
C GLU A 386 -0.58 16.20 17.06
N TYR A 387 0.48 16.39 17.86
CA TYR A 387 1.19 17.67 17.92
C TYR A 387 2.00 17.93 16.65
N SER A 388 2.01 19.18 16.19
CA SER A 388 3.06 19.64 15.27
C SER A 388 4.44 19.53 15.92
N PRO A 389 5.51 19.25 15.14
CA PRO A 389 6.86 19.08 15.70
C PRO A 389 7.38 20.30 16.49
N ASP A 390 6.91 21.50 16.16
CA ASP A 390 7.24 22.74 16.87
C ASP A 390 6.35 23.03 18.10
N GLY A 391 5.37 22.14 18.36
CA GLY A 391 4.45 22.24 19.50
C GLY A 391 3.43 23.35 19.44
N LYS A 392 3.29 24.07 18.31
CA LYS A 392 2.37 25.21 18.20
C LYS A 392 0.92 24.81 17.95
N TYR A 393 0.70 23.64 17.34
CA TYR A 393 -0.62 23.15 16.99
C TYR A 393 -0.80 21.69 17.38
N ILE A 394 -2.05 21.31 17.59
CA ILE A 394 -2.55 19.94 17.62
C ILE A 394 -3.44 19.78 16.39
N TYR A 395 -3.13 18.82 15.53
CA TYR A 395 -3.97 18.41 14.42
C TYR A 395 -4.84 17.25 14.86
N PHE A 396 -6.06 17.18 14.36
CA PHE A 396 -7.01 16.11 14.69
C PHE A 396 -8.04 16.00 13.56
N ASN A 397 -8.87 14.98 13.59
CA ASN A 397 -9.99 14.85 12.66
C ASN A 397 -11.33 14.94 13.42
N SER A 398 -12.37 15.48 12.77
CA SER A 398 -13.65 15.76 13.39
C SER A 398 -14.81 15.65 12.41
N THR A 399 -15.93 15.08 12.88
CA THR A 399 -17.20 14.99 12.13
C THR A 399 -18.13 16.20 12.34
N ARG A 400 -17.73 17.21 13.09
CA ARG A 400 -18.58 18.37 13.46
C ARG A 400 -19.13 19.15 12.26
N GLY A 401 -18.49 19.04 11.08
CA GLY A 401 -18.94 19.62 9.82
C GLY A 401 -19.84 18.72 8.98
N GLY A 402 -20.18 17.51 9.44
CA GLY A 402 -21.01 16.52 8.75
C GLY A 402 -20.24 15.41 8.06
N THR A 403 -19.02 15.67 7.57
CA THR A 403 -18.05 14.69 7.09
C THR A 403 -16.82 14.71 7.99
N MET A 404 -16.05 13.62 8.00
CA MET A 404 -14.79 13.58 8.75
C MET A 404 -13.76 14.43 8.04
N GLN A 405 -13.29 15.50 8.68
CA GLN A 405 -12.32 16.45 8.11
C GLN A 405 -11.16 16.70 9.08
N ILE A 406 -10.02 17.12 8.53
CA ILE A 406 -8.85 17.51 9.33
C ILE A 406 -9.07 18.91 9.90
N TRP A 407 -8.77 19.05 11.18
CA TRP A 407 -8.81 20.29 11.96
C TRP A 407 -7.47 20.51 12.65
N ARG A 408 -7.21 21.72 13.11
CA ARG A 408 -6.12 22.02 14.06
C ARG A 408 -6.59 22.98 15.13
N MET A 409 -5.86 22.99 16.26
CA MET A 409 -6.09 23.87 17.39
C MET A 409 -4.75 24.22 18.05
N LYS A 410 -4.75 25.20 18.95
CA LYS A 410 -3.61 25.47 19.85
C LYS A 410 -3.54 24.37 20.93
N PRO A 411 -2.37 24.20 21.59
CA PRO A 411 -2.19 23.19 22.64
C PRO A 411 -3.14 23.30 23.86
N ASP A 412 -3.70 24.49 24.07
CA ASP A 412 -4.71 24.75 25.10
C ASP A 412 -6.15 24.44 24.66
N GLY A 413 -6.35 23.91 23.45
CA GLY A 413 -7.65 23.63 22.86
C GLY A 413 -8.33 24.82 22.17
N SER A 414 -7.75 26.03 22.25
CA SER A 414 -8.31 27.22 21.61
C SER A 414 -7.99 27.33 20.12
N GLY A 415 -8.69 28.20 19.39
CA GLY A 415 -8.39 28.52 17.99
C GLY A 415 -8.60 27.33 17.05
N GLN A 416 -9.66 26.55 17.26
CA GLN A 416 -10.00 25.41 16.43
C GLN A 416 -10.42 25.84 15.03
N GLU A 417 -9.72 25.35 14.00
CA GLU A 417 -9.99 25.68 12.59
C GLU A 417 -9.95 24.45 11.70
N GLN A 418 -10.82 24.42 10.69
CA GLN A 418 -10.90 23.34 9.72
C GLN A 418 -9.82 23.51 8.64
N ILE A 419 -9.09 22.43 8.33
CA ILE A 419 -7.99 22.43 7.36
C ILE A 419 -8.41 21.81 6.04
N THR A 420 -9.18 20.71 6.06
CA THR A 420 -9.73 20.09 4.85
C THR A 420 -11.23 20.31 4.76
N ASN A 421 -11.75 20.47 3.53
CA ASN A 421 -13.17 20.61 3.26
C ASN A 421 -13.44 20.04 1.86
N ASP A 422 -13.57 18.72 1.77
CA ASP A 422 -13.82 18.02 0.51
C ASP A 422 -14.82 16.87 0.70
N GLU A 423 -15.12 16.11 -0.36
CA GLU A 423 -16.14 15.05 -0.36
C GLU A 423 -15.70 13.75 0.33
N PHE A 424 -14.42 13.64 0.71
CA PHE A 424 -13.88 12.45 1.38
C PHE A 424 -14.00 12.55 2.89
N ASN A 425 -13.95 11.39 3.55
CA ASN A 425 -13.78 11.31 4.99
C ASN A 425 -12.29 11.18 5.32
N ASN A 426 -11.69 12.25 5.86
CA ASN A 426 -10.25 12.42 6.08
C ASN A 426 -9.87 12.11 7.52
N TRP A 427 -8.98 11.11 7.73
CA TRP A 427 -8.61 10.55 9.02
C TRP A 427 -7.11 10.59 9.27
N PHE A 428 -6.70 10.68 10.53
CA PHE A 428 -5.33 10.51 11.04
C PHE A 428 -4.31 11.42 10.34
N PRO A 429 -4.36 12.73 10.62
CA PRO A 429 -3.38 13.68 10.07
C PRO A 429 -2.03 13.51 10.75
N HIS A 430 -0.97 13.17 9.98
CA HIS A 430 0.39 13.06 10.48
C HIS A 430 1.27 14.13 9.85
N ILE A 431 1.88 14.95 10.71
CA ILE A 431 2.71 16.06 10.29
C ILE A 431 4.15 15.57 10.07
N SER A 432 4.77 15.96 8.94
CA SER A 432 6.17 15.63 8.68
C SER A 432 7.10 16.24 9.75
N PRO A 433 8.21 15.59 10.11
CA PRO A 433 9.17 16.11 11.10
C PRO A 433 9.69 17.52 10.81
N ASP A 434 9.78 17.93 9.53
CA ASP A 434 10.15 19.30 9.12
C ASP A 434 8.99 20.32 9.19
N GLY A 435 7.80 19.86 9.57
CA GLY A 435 6.60 20.69 9.73
C GLY A 435 5.96 21.19 8.43
N LYS A 436 6.37 20.67 7.25
CA LYS A 436 5.92 21.21 5.96
C LYS A 436 4.73 20.50 5.37
N TRP A 437 4.52 19.23 5.69
CA TRP A 437 3.55 18.35 5.05
C TRP A 437 2.64 17.68 6.06
N ILE A 438 1.43 17.36 5.62
CA ILE A 438 0.49 16.48 6.32
C ILE A 438 0.17 15.32 5.39
N VAL A 439 0.39 14.08 5.85
CA VAL A 439 -0.15 12.88 5.24
C VAL A 439 -1.37 12.43 6.03
N PHE A 440 -2.40 11.96 5.35
CA PHE A 440 -3.63 11.48 5.97
C PHE A 440 -4.32 10.43 5.11
N LEU A 441 -5.22 9.67 5.72
CA LEU A 441 -6.03 8.65 5.07
C LEU A 441 -7.38 9.24 4.65
N SER A 442 -7.85 8.91 3.43
CA SER A 442 -9.16 9.35 2.95
C SER A 442 -10.00 8.17 2.50
N PHE A 443 -11.15 8.02 3.12
CA PHE A 443 -12.21 7.11 2.67
C PHE A 443 -13.13 7.83 1.69
N SER A 444 -13.77 7.07 0.80
CA SER A 444 -14.82 7.59 -0.06
C SER A 444 -16.07 7.97 0.74
N LYS A 445 -16.91 8.83 0.17
CA LYS A 445 -18.12 9.38 0.81
C LYS A 445 -19.20 8.37 1.17
N ASP A 446 -19.14 7.15 0.64
CA ASP A 446 -20.04 6.05 0.96
C ASP A 446 -19.70 5.33 2.27
N VAL A 447 -18.55 5.62 2.87
CA VAL A 447 -18.21 5.18 4.23
C VAL A 447 -18.79 6.15 5.23
N ASP A 448 -19.37 5.64 6.33
CA ASP A 448 -19.89 6.48 7.41
C ASP A 448 -18.80 7.42 7.93
N PRO A 449 -19.03 8.72 8.05
CA PRO A 449 -18.05 9.68 8.55
C PRO A 449 -17.52 9.37 9.95
N GLY A 450 -18.28 8.67 10.77
CA GLY A 450 -17.89 8.25 12.12
C GLY A 450 -17.19 6.89 12.17
N ASP A 451 -16.87 6.27 11.00
CA ASP A 451 -16.22 4.96 10.93
C ASP A 451 -14.97 5.02 10.06
N HIS A 452 -13.99 4.21 10.42
CA HIS A 452 -12.74 4.01 9.67
C HIS A 452 -12.46 2.51 9.50
N PRO A 453 -13.29 1.81 8.70
CA PRO A 453 -13.30 0.35 8.63
C PRO A 453 -12.04 -0.23 8.00
N PHE A 454 -11.78 -1.52 8.29
CA PHE A 454 -10.78 -2.32 7.60
C PHE A 454 -11.17 -2.59 6.14
N TYR A 455 -10.16 -2.81 5.30
CA TYR A 455 -10.25 -3.43 3.96
C TYR A 455 -11.21 -2.71 3.01
N LYS A 456 -10.98 -1.41 2.89
CA LYS A 456 -11.64 -0.52 1.92
C LYS A 456 -10.63 -0.01 0.89
N HIS A 457 -11.14 0.48 -0.23
CA HIS A 457 -10.35 1.33 -1.11
C HIS A 457 -10.19 2.69 -0.43
N VAL A 458 -8.95 3.07 -0.17
CA VAL A 458 -8.62 4.34 0.48
C VAL A 458 -7.48 5.03 -0.27
N TYR A 459 -7.36 6.33 -0.06
CA TYR A 459 -6.24 7.12 -0.55
C TYR A 459 -5.33 7.52 0.61
N LEU A 460 -4.03 7.40 0.42
CA LEU A 460 -3.10 8.24 1.17
C LEU A 460 -2.97 9.55 0.42
N ARG A 461 -3.23 10.66 1.11
CA ARG A 461 -3.17 12.00 0.53
C ARG A 461 -2.13 12.83 1.26
N LEU A 462 -1.52 13.75 0.53
CA LEU A 462 -0.50 14.67 1.01
C LEU A 462 -0.95 16.09 0.74
N MET A 463 -0.80 16.99 1.72
CA MET A 463 -1.04 18.42 1.58
C MET A 463 0.03 19.24 2.31
N PRO A 464 0.26 20.51 1.92
CA PRO A 464 1.10 21.41 2.72
C PRO A 464 0.48 21.65 4.11
N ALA A 465 1.30 21.67 5.17
CA ALA A 465 0.83 21.97 6.53
C ALA A 465 0.32 23.39 6.69
N ALA A 466 0.76 24.31 5.81
CA ALA A 466 0.25 25.67 5.74
C ALA A 466 -1.16 25.79 5.15
N GLY A 467 -1.74 24.68 4.68
CA GLY A 467 -3.01 24.66 3.94
C GLY A 467 -2.80 24.63 2.43
N GLY A 468 -3.90 24.41 1.68
CA GLY A 468 -3.89 24.29 0.22
C GLY A 468 -4.45 22.97 -0.29
N SER A 469 -4.25 22.68 -1.57
CA SER A 469 -4.79 21.48 -2.19
C SER A 469 -4.02 20.22 -1.79
N SER A 470 -4.76 19.17 -1.51
CA SER A 470 -4.20 17.82 -1.30
C SER A 470 -4.09 17.03 -2.61
N ARG A 471 -3.15 16.09 -2.67
CA ARG A 471 -3.01 15.14 -3.78
C ARG A 471 -2.93 13.70 -3.28
N VAL A 472 -3.37 12.76 -4.07
CA VAL A 472 -3.22 11.33 -3.79
C VAL A 472 -1.75 10.93 -4.00
N ILE A 473 -1.17 10.25 -3.02
CA ILE A 473 0.20 9.72 -3.12
C ILE A 473 0.23 8.18 -3.12
N ALA A 474 -0.85 7.53 -2.70
CA ALA A 474 -1.03 6.08 -2.87
C ALA A 474 -2.51 5.69 -2.94
N TYR A 475 -2.78 4.69 -3.76
CA TYR A 475 -4.08 4.02 -3.91
C TYR A 475 -3.96 2.68 -3.18
N VAL A 476 -4.73 2.50 -2.11
CA VAL A 476 -4.50 1.44 -1.14
C VAL A 476 -5.78 0.64 -0.90
N TYR A 477 -5.67 -0.67 -0.78
CA TYR A 477 -6.67 -1.50 -0.14
C TYR A 477 -6.25 -1.67 1.33
N GLY A 478 -6.97 -1.00 2.24
CA GLY A 478 -6.57 -0.85 3.63
C GLY A 478 -7.69 -0.24 4.48
N GLY A 479 -7.36 0.83 5.22
CA GLY A 479 -8.28 1.52 6.13
C GLY A 479 -7.73 1.52 7.55
N GLN A 480 -8.49 0.99 8.51
CA GLN A 480 -8.00 0.82 9.88
C GLN A 480 -6.67 0.06 9.89
N GLY A 481 -5.68 0.59 10.60
CA GLY A 481 -4.33 0.03 10.69
C GLY A 481 -3.37 0.49 9.58
N THR A 482 -3.85 1.21 8.55
CA THR A 482 -2.98 1.66 7.46
C THR A 482 -1.95 2.70 7.93
N ILE A 483 -2.37 3.78 8.60
CA ILE A 483 -1.52 4.86 9.13
C ILE A 483 -2.07 5.49 10.43
N ASN A 484 -2.61 4.74 11.34
CA ASN A 484 -3.26 5.30 12.55
C ASN A 484 -2.31 6.08 13.49
N VAL A 485 -1.00 5.99 13.32
CA VAL A 485 0.02 6.62 14.15
C VAL A 485 1.04 7.36 13.29
N PRO A 486 1.88 8.26 13.85
CA PRO A 486 2.89 9.00 13.10
C PRO A 486 3.76 8.09 12.23
N SER A 487 3.69 8.26 10.91
CA SER A 487 4.24 7.32 9.93
C SER A 487 5.40 7.89 9.09
N TRP A 488 5.83 9.12 9.36
CA TRP A 488 6.92 9.77 8.65
C TRP A 488 8.30 9.25 9.03
N SER A 489 9.20 9.13 8.03
CA SER A 489 10.62 8.98 8.30
C SER A 489 11.21 10.26 8.90
N PRO A 490 12.28 10.16 9.72
CA PRO A 490 12.87 11.33 10.40
C PRO A 490 13.37 12.43 9.45
N ASP A 491 13.70 12.08 8.22
CA ASP A 491 14.15 13.02 7.17
C ASP A 491 12.99 13.67 6.37
N SER A 492 11.73 13.40 6.75
CA SER A 492 10.52 13.92 6.11
C SER A 492 10.34 13.51 4.63
N ARG A 493 11.05 12.48 4.16
CA ARG A 493 11.03 12.05 2.75
C ARG A 493 10.16 10.84 2.49
N LYS A 494 9.87 10.05 3.50
CA LYS A 494 9.17 8.77 3.34
C LYS A 494 8.04 8.62 4.33
N VAL A 495 7.03 7.87 3.92
CA VAL A 495 5.91 7.45 4.77
C VAL A 495 5.87 5.93 4.78
N ALA A 496 5.80 5.34 5.98
CA ALA A 496 5.52 3.92 6.15
C ALA A 496 4.01 3.72 6.30
N PHE A 497 3.47 2.69 5.65
CA PHE A 497 2.05 2.37 5.73
C PHE A 497 1.79 0.88 5.47
N VAL A 498 0.56 0.46 5.69
CA VAL A 498 0.13 -0.92 5.44
C VAL A 498 -0.93 -0.96 4.34
N SER A 499 -0.74 -1.85 3.36
CA SER A 499 -1.79 -2.31 2.48
C SER A 499 -2.12 -3.78 2.78
N ASN A 500 -3.35 -4.19 2.49
CA ASN A 500 -3.84 -5.51 2.87
C ASN A 500 -4.15 -6.38 1.65
N THR A 501 -3.95 -7.69 1.81
CA THR A 501 -4.31 -8.70 0.82
C THR A 501 -4.44 -10.06 1.51
N ASP A 502 -5.44 -10.86 1.14
CA ASP A 502 -5.48 -12.25 1.60
C ASP A 502 -4.40 -13.06 0.86
N ILE A 503 -3.41 -13.53 1.62
CA ILE A 503 -2.27 -14.30 1.10
C ILE A 503 -2.29 -15.76 1.57
N ARG A 504 -3.40 -16.17 2.17
CA ARG A 504 -3.62 -17.55 2.65
C ARG A 504 -4.12 -18.47 1.54
#